data_358a0b061810d6422a9fdeeb7d054a98
#
_entry.id   358a0b061810d6422a9fdeeb7d054a98
#
_cell.length_a   1.000
_cell.length_b   1.000
_cell.length_c   1.000
_cell.angle_alpha   90.00
_cell.angle_beta   90.00
_cell.angle_gamma   90.00
#
_symmetry.space_group_name_H-M   'P 1'
#
loop_
_entity.id
_entity.type
_entity.pdbx_description
1 polymer ?
#
loop_
_entity_poly.entity_id
_entity_poly.type
_entity_poly.pdbx_seq_one_letter_code
_entity_poly.pdbx_strand_id
1 'polypeptide(L)'
;MVLKRGGKPKNMNEEKNVAKPAIRKLVPRRYNTSRPIEKRPLSINKNRERIRDDSSPVKIMALGGLGEFGRNMFVIEYKNECIIIDMGLRFPEENMPGVDFIIPSIEYFSLNKNLKILGIFISHAHYDHLGAIPYLISKLNYPPIY
;
A
#
# COMPACT_ATOMS: atom_id res chain seq x y z
N MET A 1 29.42 17.26 20.91
CA MET A 1 29.97 16.20 21.76
C MET A 1 30.73 15.24 20.86
N VAL A 2 32.07 15.31 20.90
CA VAL A 2 32.99 14.59 20.00
C VAL A 2 33.34 13.27 20.67
N LEU A 3 33.00 12.13 20.06
CA LEU A 3 33.43 10.82 20.54
C LEU A 3 34.69 10.37 19.79
N LYS A 4 35.79 10.22 20.53
CA LYS A 4 37.11 9.76 20.06
C LYS A 4 37.06 8.23 19.80
N ARG A 5 37.59 7.84 18.63
CA ARG A 5 37.93 6.45 18.31
C ARG A 5 39.19 6.04 19.06
N GLY A 6 39.16 4.92 19.76
CA GLY A 6 40.29 4.25 20.30
C GLY A 6 39.98 2.77 20.57
N GLY A 7 40.46 1.88 19.72
CA GLY A 7 40.39 0.44 19.91
C GLY A 7 41.30 -0.27 18.93
N LYS A 8 42.38 -0.90 19.48
CA LYS A 8 43.40 -1.65 18.76
C LYS A 8 42.83 -2.84 17.98
N PRO A 9 43.48 -3.27 16.87
CA PRO A 9 43.06 -4.44 16.09
C PRO A 9 43.28 -5.72 16.86
N LYS A 10 42.25 -6.54 17.00
CA LYS A 10 42.34 -7.94 17.46
C LYS A 10 42.67 -8.85 16.28
N ASN A 11 43.56 -9.78 16.53
CA ASN A 11 44.07 -10.80 15.63
C ASN A 11 42.99 -11.51 14.81
N MET A 12 43.15 -11.49 13.51
CA MET A 12 42.48 -12.38 12.55
C MET A 12 43.20 -13.72 12.55
N ASN A 13 42.61 -14.74 13.14
CA ASN A 13 42.77 -16.16 12.78
C ASN A 13 41.85 -17.01 13.66
N GLU A 14 40.59 -17.05 13.29
CA GLU A 14 39.66 -18.14 13.56
C GLU A 14 38.68 -18.22 12.38
N GLU A 15 39.08 -19.01 11.36
CA GLU A 15 38.17 -19.49 10.33
C GLU A 15 37.13 -20.40 10.97
N LYS A 16 36.03 -19.88 11.43
CA LYS A 16 34.86 -20.69 11.77
C LYS A 16 34.18 -21.12 10.46
N ASN A 17 34.24 -22.41 10.20
CA ASN A 17 33.49 -23.13 9.17
C ASN A 17 32.00 -22.76 9.26
N VAL A 18 31.57 -21.68 8.57
CA VAL A 18 30.18 -21.34 8.41
C VAL A 18 29.68 -22.14 7.22
N ALA A 19 28.93 -23.20 7.48
CA ALA A 19 28.26 -23.98 6.45
C ALA A 19 27.39 -23.02 5.59
N LYS A 20 27.72 -22.97 4.30
CA LYS A 20 26.92 -22.17 3.33
C LYS A 20 25.46 -22.65 3.34
N PRO A 21 24.48 -21.79 3.51
CA PRO A 21 23.08 -22.21 3.44
C PRO A 21 22.79 -22.80 2.05
N ALA A 22 22.27 -24.02 2.03
CA ALA A 22 21.88 -24.70 0.80
C ALA A 22 20.80 -23.84 0.09
N ILE A 23 21.16 -23.27 -1.05
CA ILE A 23 20.21 -22.58 -1.94
C ILE A 23 19.27 -23.64 -2.49
N ARG A 24 18.09 -23.79 -1.90
CA ARG A 24 17.01 -24.58 -2.49
C ARG A 24 16.66 -23.94 -3.84
N LYS A 25 17.00 -24.62 -4.93
CA LYS A 25 16.52 -24.25 -6.27
C LYS A 25 15.00 -24.24 -6.23
N LEU A 26 14.42 -23.05 -6.29
CA LEU A 26 12.99 -22.87 -6.50
C LEU A 26 12.67 -23.44 -7.87
N VAL A 27 12.11 -24.65 -7.91
CA VAL A 27 11.55 -25.22 -9.12
C VAL A 27 10.32 -24.38 -9.48
N PRO A 28 10.29 -23.71 -10.64
CA PRO A 28 9.11 -22.92 -11.02
C PRO A 28 7.92 -23.86 -11.09
N ARG A 29 6.88 -23.57 -10.28
CA ARG A 29 5.59 -24.25 -10.39
C ARG A 29 5.06 -24.01 -11.79
N ARG A 30 5.04 -25.06 -12.63
CA ARG A 30 4.36 -24.98 -13.92
C ARG A 30 2.90 -24.65 -13.69
N TYR A 31 2.52 -23.43 -14.02
CA TYR A 31 1.12 -23.02 -14.04
C TYR A 31 0.42 -23.82 -15.13
N ASN A 32 -0.45 -24.72 -14.76
CA ASN A 32 -1.23 -25.50 -15.73
C ASN A 32 -2.33 -24.60 -16.28
N THR A 33 -2.07 -24.01 -17.45
CA THR A 33 -3.01 -23.12 -18.16
C THR A 33 -4.16 -23.85 -18.85
N SER A 34 -4.24 -25.19 -18.72
CA SER A 34 -5.24 -26.00 -19.41
C SER A 34 -6.53 -26.27 -18.60
N ARG A 35 -6.72 -25.59 -17.47
CA ARG A 35 -8.05 -25.63 -16.81
C ARG A 35 -9.00 -24.71 -17.56
N PRO A 36 -10.10 -25.20 -18.14
CA PRO A 36 -11.11 -24.35 -18.74
C PRO A 36 -11.59 -23.35 -17.66
N ILE A 37 -11.61 -22.06 -18.00
CA ILE A 37 -12.26 -21.05 -17.16
C ILE A 37 -13.74 -21.40 -17.20
N GLU A 38 -14.21 -22.05 -16.15
CA GLU A 38 -15.63 -22.32 -15.96
C GLU A 38 -16.33 -20.97 -15.86
N LYS A 39 -16.97 -20.55 -16.95
CA LYS A 39 -17.80 -19.35 -16.99
C LYS A 39 -18.99 -19.59 -16.05
N ARG A 40 -18.81 -19.34 -14.75
CA ARG A 40 -19.95 -19.25 -13.85
C ARG A 40 -20.85 -18.14 -14.37
N PRO A 41 -22.10 -18.43 -14.77
CA PRO A 41 -23.02 -17.35 -15.10
C PRO A 41 -23.14 -16.48 -13.86
N LEU A 42 -22.83 -15.19 -14.01
CA LEU A 42 -23.14 -14.19 -13.00
C LEU A 42 -24.64 -14.31 -12.75
N SER A 43 -25.02 -14.96 -11.66
CA SER A 43 -26.40 -14.94 -11.21
C SER A 43 -26.70 -13.49 -10.83
N ILE A 44 -27.28 -12.77 -11.77
CA ILE A 44 -27.80 -11.41 -11.50
C ILE A 44 -28.91 -11.64 -10.47
N ASN A 45 -28.58 -11.33 -9.22
CA ASN A 45 -29.55 -11.38 -8.14
C ASN A 45 -30.72 -10.45 -8.52
N LYS A 46 -31.85 -11.06 -8.90
CA LYS A 46 -33.06 -10.32 -9.30
C LYS A 46 -33.71 -9.52 -8.16
N ASN A 47 -33.23 -9.68 -6.94
CA ASN A 47 -33.54 -8.80 -5.81
C ASN A 47 -32.61 -7.58 -5.78
N ARG A 48 -32.44 -6.90 -6.91
CA ARG A 48 -32.06 -5.49 -6.84
C ARG A 48 -33.26 -4.79 -6.18
N GLU A 49 -33.19 -4.67 -4.86
CA GLU A 49 -33.95 -3.64 -4.18
C GLU A 49 -33.77 -2.36 -5.00
N ARG A 50 -34.89 -1.77 -5.43
CA ARG A 50 -34.87 -0.50 -6.15
C ARG A 50 -33.93 0.39 -5.35
N ILE A 51 -32.85 0.85 -5.98
CA ILE A 51 -31.97 1.84 -5.41
C ILE A 51 -32.92 2.96 -5.01
N ARG A 52 -33.21 3.04 -3.70
CA ARG A 52 -33.98 4.16 -3.19
C ARG A 52 -33.17 5.37 -3.60
N ASP A 53 -33.83 6.34 -4.21
CA ASP A 53 -33.23 7.61 -4.59
C ASP A 53 -32.72 8.27 -3.32
N ASP A 54 -31.49 7.90 -2.98
CA ASP A 54 -30.76 8.43 -1.84
C ASP A 54 -29.94 9.59 -2.40
N SER A 55 -30.43 10.77 -2.23
CA SER A 55 -29.81 12.02 -2.69
C SER A 55 -28.51 12.35 -1.95
N SER A 56 -27.97 11.42 -1.15
CA SER A 56 -26.68 11.63 -0.47
C SER A 56 -25.57 11.77 -1.52
N PRO A 57 -24.77 12.83 -1.49
CA PRO A 57 -23.72 13.05 -2.47
C PRO A 57 -22.58 12.05 -2.28
N VAL A 58 -22.01 11.59 -3.39
CA VAL A 58 -20.71 10.91 -3.39
C VAL A 58 -19.62 11.98 -3.32
N LYS A 59 -18.70 11.85 -2.37
CA LYS A 59 -17.54 12.74 -2.27
C LYS A 59 -16.31 12.05 -2.84
N ILE A 60 -15.57 12.77 -3.68
CA ILE A 60 -14.28 12.33 -4.22
C ILE A 60 -13.24 13.32 -3.76
N MET A 61 -12.19 12.82 -3.11
CA MET A 61 -11.12 13.63 -2.54
C MET A 61 -9.77 13.08 -2.96
N ALA A 62 -8.85 13.97 -3.30
CA ALA A 62 -7.44 13.62 -3.48
C ALA A 62 -6.67 13.96 -2.20
N LEU A 63 -6.02 12.98 -1.61
CA LEU A 63 -5.10 13.16 -0.48
C LEU A 63 -3.65 13.29 -0.95
N GLY A 64 -3.40 13.07 -2.23
CA GLY A 64 -2.14 13.24 -2.94
C GLY A 64 -2.31 13.03 -4.43
N GLY A 65 -1.29 13.35 -5.23
CA GLY A 65 -1.26 13.13 -6.66
C GLY A 65 -1.90 14.24 -7.52
N LEU A 66 -2.40 15.34 -6.92
CA LEU A 66 -2.89 16.48 -7.68
C LEU A 66 -1.82 17.57 -7.77
N GLY A 67 -1.48 17.95 -9.02
CA GLY A 67 -0.46 18.98 -9.28
C GLY A 67 0.97 18.54 -8.94
N GLU A 68 1.21 17.27 -8.74
CA GLU A 68 2.50 16.68 -8.40
C GLU A 68 2.68 15.32 -9.07
N PHE A 69 3.91 14.84 -9.19
CA PHE A 69 4.21 13.50 -9.65
C PHE A 69 4.37 12.55 -8.44
N GLY A 70 3.60 11.45 -8.42
CA GLY A 70 3.62 10.46 -7.33
C GLY A 70 2.69 10.80 -6.16
N ARG A 71 2.81 10.03 -5.07
CA ARG A 71 1.98 10.16 -3.87
C ARG A 71 0.47 10.04 -4.16
N ASN A 72 0.12 9.21 -5.16
CA ASN A 72 -1.27 9.06 -5.58
C ASN A 72 -2.12 8.42 -4.48
N MET A 73 -3.17 9.10 -4.06
CA MET A 73 -4.14 8.61 -3.10
C MET A 73 -5.45 9.36 -3.25
N PHE A 74 -6.51 8.63 -3.60
CA PHE A 74 -7.86 9.16 -3.72
C PHE A 74 -8.80 8.45 -2.75
N VAL A 75 -9.79 9.17 -2.26
CA VAL A 75 -10.85 8.64 -1.41
C VAL A 75 -12.19 8.88 -2.10
N ILE A 76 -12.99 7.84 -2.22
CA ILE A 76 -14.38 7.92 -2.64
C ILE A 76 -15.23 7.59 -1.43
N GLU A 77 -16.00 8.57 -0.97
CA GLU A 77 -16.85 8.46 0.21
C GLU A 77 -18.32 8.54 -0.18
N TYR A 78 -19.09 7.67 0.39
CA TYR A 78 -20.54 7.69 0.32
C TYR A 78 -21.11 7.42 1.71
N LYS A 79 -21.87 8.36 2.24
CA LYS A 79 -22.36 8.34 3.63
C LYS A 79 -21.19 8.21 4.63
N ASN A 80 -21.19 7.14 5.43
CA ASN A 80 -20.15 6.88 6.44
C ASN A 80 -19.19 5.76 6.00
N GLU A 81 -19.15 5.44 4.70
CA GLU A 81 -18.26 4.41 4.15
C GLU A 81 -17.39 5.01 3.05
N CYS A 82 -16.17 4.52 2.92
CA CYS A 82 -15.29 4.94 1.85
C CYS A 82 -14.43 3.80 1.33
N ILE A 83 -13.94 3.99 0.12
CA ILE A 83 -12.84 3.23 -0.46
C ILE A 83 -11.66 4.15 -0.72
N ILE A 84 -10.46 3.60 -0.67
CA ILE A 84 -9.23 4.29 -1.01
C ILE A 84 -8.76 3.72 -2.35
N ILE A 85 -8.38 4.58 -3.28
CA ILE A 85 -7.76 4.19 -4.55
C ILE A 85 -6.32 4.66 -4.52
N ASP A 86 -5.39 3.70 -4.59
CA ASP A 86 -3.96 3.85 -4.44
C ASP A 86 -3.54 4.39 -3.06
N MET A 87 -2.28 4.15 -2.72
CA MET A 87 -1.62 4.65 -1.52
C MET A 87 -0.13 4.77 -1.83
N GLY A 88 0.17 5.73 -2.67
CA GLY A 88 1.50 5.93 -3.24
C GLY A 88 2.44 6.75 -2.37
N LEU A 89 3.72 6.63 -2.64
CA LEU A 89 4.73 7.56 -2.15
C LEU A 89 5.25 8.43 -3.29
N ARG A 90 5.97 9.48 -2.93
CA ARG A 90 6.74 10.34 -3.83
C ARG A 90 8.19 10.38 -3.35
N PHE A 91 9.15 10.36 -4.26
CA PHE A 91 10.54 10.63 -3.95
C PHE A 91 10.78 12.13 -3.75
N PRO A 92 11.71 12.52 -2.86
CA PRO A 92 12.03 13.93 -2.63
C PRO A 92 12.70 14.55 -3.86
N GLU A 93 12.64 15.87 -3.93
CA GLU A 93 13.40 16.67 -4.87
C GLU A 93 14.81 16.96 -4.32
N GLU A 94 15.74 17.38 -5.18
CA GLU A 94 17.14 17.69 -4.80
C GLU A 94 17.26 18.74 -3.67
N ASN A 95 16.28 19.61 -3.55
CA ASN A 95 16.21 20.66 -2.53
C ASN A 95 15.67 20.20 -1.18
N MET A 96 15.44 18.89 -0.99
CA MET A 96 14.89 18.28 0.24
C MET A 96 15.92 17.36 0.93
N PRO A 97 17.04 17.88 1.43
CA PRO A 97 18.07 17.05 2.05
C PRO A 97 17.54 16.37 3.33
N GLY A 98 17.86 15.07 3.49
CA GLY A 98 17.44 14.28 4.66
C GLY A 98 16.00 13.73 4.59
N VAL A 99 15.30 13.89 3.47
CA VAL A 99 14.00 13.29 3.21
C VAL A 99 14.19 12.07 2.31
N ASP A 100 13.76 10.90 2.74
CA ASP A 100 13.85 9.67 1.95
C ASP A 100 12.67 9.53 1.00
N PHE A 101 11.45 9.84 1.46
CA PHE A 101 10.22 9.80 0.67
C PHE A 101 9.12 10.64 1.32
N ILE A 102 8.10 10.96 0.53
CA ILE A 102 6.94 11.74 0.95
C ILE A 102 5.70 10.85 0.78
N ILE A 103 4.85 10.82 1.81
CA ILE A 103 3.62 10.02 1.84
C ILE A 103 2.38 10.92 1.96
N PRO A 104 1.19 10.44 1.55
CA PRO A 104 -0.05 11.17 1.73
C PRO A 104 -0.37 11.46 3.21
N SER A 105 -1.05 12.57 3.47
CA SER A 105 -1.63 12.81 4.79
C SER A 105 -2.92 12.01 4.95
N ILE A 106 -3.01 11.30 6.07
CA ILE A 106 -4.23 10.56 6.45
C ILE A 106 -5.01 11.25 7.56
N GLU A 107 -4.74 12.53 7.82
CA GLU A 107 -5.41 13.32 8.85
C GLU A 107 -6.92 13.33 8.67
N TYR A 108 -7.39 13.30 7.43
CA TYR A 108 -8.80 13.19 7.10
C TYR A 108 -9.50 12.05 7.86
N PHE A 109 -8.90 10.87 7.93
CA PHE A 109 -9.47 9.72 8.64
C PHE A 109 -9.40 9.89 10.16
N SER A 110 -8.39 10.60 10.66
CA SER A 110 -8.27 10.90 12.09
C SER A 110 -9.35 11.86 12.56
N LEU A 111 -9.76 12.79 11.72
CA LEU A 111 -10.84 13.75 11.98
C LEU A 111 -12.23 13.12 11.81
N ASN A 112 -12.37 12.11 10.94
CA ASN A 112 -13.64 11.45 10.62
C ASN A 112 -13.68 10.02 11.18
N LYS A 113 -13.60 9.86 12.49
CA LYS A 113 -13.51 8.56 13.18
C LYS A 113 -14.67 7.59 12.92
N ASN A 114 -15.82 8.10 12.51
CA ASN A 114 -16.99 7.28 12.18
C ASN A 114 -16.98 6.79 10.72
N LEU A 115 -16.00 7.21 9.92
CA LEU A 115 -15.87 6.80 8.53
C LEU A 115 -15.26 5.41 8.45
N LYS A 116 -16.00 4.47 7.88
CA LYS A 116 -15.57 3.08 7.71
C LYS A 116 -14.84 2.91 6.38
N ILE A 117 -13.58 2.53 6.43
CA ILE A 117 -12.80 2.18 5.25
C ILE A 117 -13.15 0.74 4.83
N LEU A 118 -13.77 0.58 3.67
CA LEU A 118 -14.18 -0.72 3.14
C LEU A 118 -13.00 -1.48 2.51
N GLY A 119 -12.03 -0.75 1.96
CA GLY A 119 -10.84 -1.35 1.35
C GLY A 119 -9.98 -0.34 0.61
N ILE A 120 -8.78 -0.80 0.25
CA ILE A 120 -7.81 -0.08 -0.57
C ILE A 120 -7.71 -0.82 -1.89
N PHE A 121 -7.91 -0.12 -2.99
CA PHE A 121 -7.83 -0.65 -4.34
C PHE A 121 -6.59 -0.12 -5.03
N ILE A 122 -5.66 -1.01 -5.39
CA ILE A 122 -4.39 -0.64 -6.02
C ILE A 122 -4.52 -0.79 -7.52
N SER A 123 -4.31 0.30 -8.24
CA SER A 123 -4.38 0.32 -9.71
C SER A 123 -3.28 -0.52 -10.33
N HIS A 124 -2.06 -0.39 -9.82
CA HIS A 124 -0.89 -1.16 -10.27
C HIS A 124 0.29 -1.05 -9.29
N ALA A 125 1.31 -1.88 -9.48
CA ALA A 125 2.38 -2.11 -8.51
C ALA A 125 3.58 -1.15 -8.64
N HIS A 126 3.37 0.12 -8.95
CA HIS A 126 4.43 1.14 -8.89
C HIS A 126 4.45 1.84 -7.52
N TYR A 127 5.61 2.35 -7.11
CA TYR A 127 5.79 2.97 -5.78
C TYR A 127 4.91 4.19 -5.56
N ASP A 128 4.67 4.97 -6.59
CA ASP A 128 3.80 6.13 -6.56
C ASP A 128 2.31 5.79 -6.42
N HIS A 129 1.95 4.48 -6.44
CA HIS A 129 0.59 3.95 -6.25
C HIS A 129 0.44 3.04 -5.03
N LEU A 130 1.50 2.36 -4.56
CA LEU A 130 1.41 1.46 -3.40
C LEU A 130 2.49 1.69 -2.33
N GLY A 131 3.49 2.52 -2.60
CA GLY A 131 4.68 2.61 -1.76
C GLY A 131 4.45 3.16 -0.35
N ALA A 132 3.34 3.86 -0.09
CA ALA A 132 3.03 4.35 1.25
C ALA A 132 2.28 3.32 2.13
N ILE A 133 1.85 2.18 1.59
CA ILE A 133 1.13 1.15 2.34
C ILE A 133 1.86 0.73 3.62
N PRO A 134 3.16 0.37 3.61
CA PRO A 134 3.86 -0.08 4.81
C PRO A 134 3.86 0.93 5.97
N TYR A 135 3.74 2.23 5.65
CA TYR A 135 3.81 3.33 6.59
C TYR A 135 2.45 3.77 7.12
N LEU A 136 1.37 3.52 6.37
CA LEU A 136 0.05 4.05 6.64
C LEU A 136 -0.97 2.98 7.02
N ILE A 137 -0.82 1.73 6.58
CA ILE A 137 -1.82 0.68 6.74
C ILE A 137 -2.21 0.43 8.21
N SER A 138 -1.23 0.43 9.10
CA SER A 138 -1.46 0.24 10.54
C SER A 138 -2.26 1.37 11.16
N LYS A 139 -2.06 2.60 10.71
CA LYS A 139 -2.79 3.79 11.17
C LYS A 139 -4.23 3.82 10.67
N LEU A 140 -4.54 3.04 9.63
CA LEU A 140 -5.89 2.88 9.07
C LEU A 140 -6.58 1.60 9.57
N ASN A 141 -6.00 0.91 10.55
CA ASN A 141 -6.53 -0.31 11.14
C ASN A 141 -6.63 -1.49 10.16
N TYR A 142 -5.65 -1.63 9.26
CA TYR A 142 -5.48 -2.75 8.34
C TYR A 142 -6.73 -3.06 7.47
N PRO A 143 -7.27 -2.11 6.70
CA PRO A 143 -8.34 -2.41 5.77
C PRO A 143 -7.86 -3.41 4.70
N PRO A 144 -8.77 -4.21 4.12
CA PRO A 144 -8.40 -5.16 3.07
C PRO A 144 -7.84 -4.44 1.84
N ILE A 145 -6.87 -5.06 1.16
CA ILE A 145 -6.22 -4.54 -0.06
C ILE A 145 -6.60 -5.44 -1.23
N TYR A 146 -6.95 -4.81 -2.34
CA TYR A 146 -7.38 -5.46 -3.58
C TYR A 146 -6.52 -5.03 -4.76
#